data_79e8421c1ae3559a748632e1254c60c7
#
_entry.id   79e8421c1ae3559a748632e1254c60c7
#
_cell.length_a   1.000
_cell.length_b   1.000
_cell.length_c   1.000
_cell.angle_alpha   90.00
_cell.angle_beta   90.00
_cell.angle_gamma   90.00
#
_symmetry.space_group_name_H-M   'P 1'
#
loop_
_entity.id
_entity.type
_entity.pdbx_description
1 polymer ?
#
loop_
_entity_poly.entity_id
_entity_poly.type
_entity_poly.pdbx_seq_one_letter_code
_entity_poly.pdbx_strand_id
1 'polypeptide(L)'
;MEINTICVIGAGTMGSGIAQVAAQSGCYTLLFDINTAMLEKAKISIQKNLQYLVDKEKITSGEKEDIFRNIKFVTDTNDCLADVFIEAIVEKVEAKSAIFNQLAEINHSEVIFATNTSSLSVSDIQAQVIHPERVVGMHFFNPAPVMKLVEVVKGNQTTDAVAATIMQLCKQMNKVPVLCKDAPGFIVNRVARHYYLEAMKLVEQGVATIET
;
A
#
# COMPACT_ATOMS: atom_id res chain seq x y z
N MET A 1 -10.81 15.24 -6.80
CA MET A 1 -10.58 15.37 -5.35
C MET A 1 -9.11 15.66 -5.16
N GLU A 2 -8.76 16.67 -4.38
CA GLU A 2 -7.39 16.91 -3.93
C GLU A 2 -7.11 16.00 -2.72
N ILE A 3 -5.98 15.31 -2.73
CA ILE A 3 -5.58 14.39 -1.66
C ILE A 3 -4.47 15.06 -0.88
N ASN A 4 -4.76 15.44 0.36
CA ASN A 4 -3.83 16.12 1.27
C ASN A 4 -3.39 15.18 2.40
N THR A 5 -4.29 14.31 2.86
CA THR A 5 -4.05 13.41 3.98
C THR A 5 -4.22 11.95 3.56
N ILE A 6 -3.22 11.14 3.86
CA ILE A 6 -3.24 9.69 3.64
C ILE A 6 -3.11 8.99 4.98
N CYS A 7 -3.96 8.02 5.25
CA CYS A 7 -3.83 7.14 6.40
C CYS A 7 -3.41 5.74 5.94
N VAL A 8 -2.26 5.29 6.41
CA VAL A 8 -1.78 3.91 6.17
C VAL A 8 -2.15 3.05 7.37
N ILE A 9 -2.89 1.98 7.12
CA ILE A 9 -3.40 1.06 8.13
C ILE A 9 -2.52 -0.18 8.19
N GLY A 10 -1.86 -0.38 9.35
CA GLY A 10 -0.87 -1.43 9.58
C GLY A 10 0.57 -0.93 9.46
N ALA A 11 1.33 -1.01 10.55
CA ALA A 11 2.71 -0.53 10.64
C ALA A 11 3.76 -1.64 10.39
N GLY A 12 3.38 -2.69 9.67
CA GLY A 12 4.28 -3.75 9.20
C GLY A 12 5.28 -3.25 8.14
N THR A 13 6.01 -4.19 7.55
CA THR A 13 7.04 -3.89 6.51
C THR A 13 6.47 -3.09 5.35
N MET A 14 5.29 -3.49 4.83
CA MET A 14 4.68 -2.76 3.71
C MET A 14 4.13 -1.42 4.17
N GLY A 15 3.35 -1.37 5.25
CA GLY A 15 2.72 -0.14 5.71
C GLY A 15 3.73 0.94 6.11
N SER A 16 4.81 0.59 6.80
CA SER A 16 5.89 1.55 7.12
C SER A 16 6.54 2.13 5.85
N GLY A 17 6.80 1.27 4.86
CA GLY A 17 7.36 1.71 3.58
C GLY A 17 6.39 2.57 2.76
N ILE A 18 5.10 2.25 2.76
CA ILE A 18 4.05 3.03 2.07
C ILE A 18 3.89 4.39 2.76
N ALA A 19 3.87 4.44 4.10
CA ALA A 19 3.78 5.69 4.84
C ALA A 19 4.99 6.61 4.57
N GLN A 20 6.20 6.05 4.48
CA GLN A 20 7.38 6.81 4.07
C GLN A 20 7.19 7.41 2.66
N VAL A 21 6.71 6.63 1.69
CA VAL A 21 6.48 7.08 0.32
C VAL A 21 5.41 8.17 0.25
N ALA A 22 4.33 8.04 1.01
CA ALA A 22 3.27 9.03 1.10
C ALA A 22 3.80 10.37 1.65
N ALA A 23 4.55 10.33 2.74
CA ALA A 23 5.17 11.53 3.33
C ALA A 23 6.21 12.18 2.40
N GLN A 24 7.00 11.38 1.66
CA GLN A 24 7.94 11.88 0.66
C GLN A 24 7.26 12.59 -0.52
N SER A 25 6.00 12.28 -0.80
CA SER A 25 5.22 12.96 -1.84
C SER A 25 4.58 14.28 -1.40
N GLY A 26 4.82 14.68 -0.14
CA GLY A 26 4.30 15.91 0.45
C GLY A 26 2.94 15.74 1.14
N CYS A 27 2.35 14.53 1.15
CA CYS A 27 1.10 14.29 1.84
C CYS A 27 1.29 14.23 3.37
N TYR A 28 0.35 14.81 4.11
CA TYR A 28 0.26 14.54 5.54
C TYR A 28 -0.13 13.08 5.74
N THR A 29 0.65 12.34 6.51
CA THR A 29 0.53 10.89 6.58
C THR A 29 0.26 10.43 7.99
N LEU A 30 -0.84 9.71 8.19
CA LEU A 30 -1.12 8.98 9.41
C LEU A 30 -0.65 7.55 9.22
N LEU A 31 0.14 7.02 10.15
CA LEU A 31 0.47 5.59 10.21
C LEU A 31 -0.18 4.99 11.44
N PHE A 32 -1.21 4.18 11.20
CA PHE A 32 -2.02 3.55 12.23
C PHE A 32 -1.62 2.09 12.45
N ASP A 33 -1.51 1.70 13.69
CA ASP A 33 -1.48 0.30 14.13
C ASP A 33 -2.00 0.20 15.57
N ILE A 34 -2.77 -0.84 15.86
CA ILE A 34 -3.25 -1.12 17.22
C ILE A 34 -2.11 -1.49 18.19
N ASN A 35 -0.96 -1.92 17.64
CA ASN A 35 0.20 -2.36 18.38
C ASN A 35 1.28 -1.27 18.39
N THR A 36 1.43 -0.60 19.54
CA THR A 36 2.44 0.45 19.73
C THR A 36 3.87 0.00 19.43
N ALA A 37 4.20 -1.27 19.72
CA ALA A 37 5.54 -1.81 19.42
C ALA A 37 5.79 -1.91 17.90
N MET A 38 4.75 -2.11 17.09
CA MET A 38 4.86 -2.07 15.63
C MET A 38 5.09 -0.65 15.12
N LEU A 39 4.42 0.34 15.71
CA LEU A 39 4.63 1.76 15.39
C LEU A 39 6.07 2.21 15.73
N GLU A 40 6.60 1.81 16.88
CA GLU A 40 7.99 2.14 17.24
C GLU A 40 9.01 1.47 16.29
N LYS A 41 8.80 0.23 15.91
CA LYS A 41 9.62 -0.43 14.88
C LYS A 41 9.54 0.28 13.52
N ALA A 42 8.34 0.67 13.10
CA ALA A 42 8.12 1.42 11.87
C ALA A 42 8.85 2.77 11.90
N LYS A 43 8.75 3.50 13.01
CA LYS A 43 9.45 4.77 13.25
C LYS A 43 10.96 4.66 13.07
N ILE A 44 11.57 3.66 13.74
CA ILE A 44 13.00 3.38 13.62
C ILE A 44 13.37 3.01 12.18
N SER A 45 12.57 2.16 11.52
CA SER A 45 12.82 1.73 10.16
C SER A 45 12.75 2.90 9.16
N ILE A 46 11.74 3.76 9.27
CA ILE A 46 11.58 4.95 8.43
C ILE A 46 12.76 5.92 8.62
N GLN A 47 13.13 6.20 9.88
CA GLN A 47 14.28 7.06 10.17
C GLN A 47 15.57 6.53 9.57
N LYS A 48 15.82 5.21 9.68
CA LYS A 48 16.99 4.54 9.10
C LYS A 48 16.99 4.65 7.57
N ASN A 49 15.85 4.41 6.93
CA ASN A 49 15.71 4.51 5.48
C ASN A 49 15.93 5.93 4.99
N LEU A 50 15.38 6.93 5.67
CA LEU A 50 15.58 8.34 5.32
C LEU A 50 17.05 8.77 5.55
N GLN A 51 17.70 8.29 6.64
CA GLN A 51 19.12 8.54 6.85
C GLN A 51 19.97 7.94 5.73
N TYR A 52 19.67 6.71 5.28
CA TYR A 52 20.34 6.11 4.14
C TYR A 52 20.23 6.97 2.86
N LEU A 53 19.08 7.63 2.64
CA LEU A 53 18.91 8.55 1.52
C LEU A 53 19.76 9.81 1.65
N VAL A 54 19.93 10.34 2.88
CA VAL A 54 20.86 11.45 3.16
C VAL A 54 22.30 11.02 2.90
N ASP A 55 22.71 9.85 3.41
CA ASP A 55 24.07 9.32 3.23
C ASP A 55 24.41 9.05 1.74
N LYS A 56 23.39 8.84 0.91
CA LYS A 56 23.48 8.70 -0.55
C LYS A 56 23.27 10.02 -1.31
N GLU A 57 23.22 11.14 -0.62
CA GLU A 57 23.02 12.48 -1.20
C GLU A 57 21.76 12.58 -2.09
N LYS A 58 20.74 11.76 -1.81
CA LYS A 58 19.46 11.76 -2.53
C LYS A 58 18.45 12.76 -1.96
N ILE A 59 18.60 13.07 -0.68
CA ILE A 59 17.85 14.09 0.05
C ILE A 59 18.81 14.78 1.03
N THR A 60 18.47 16.01 1.42
CA THR A 60 19.18 16.74 2.47
C THR A 60 18.72 16.31 3.88
N SER A 61 19.49 16.67 4.90
CA SER A 61 19.07 16.45 6.29
C SER A 61 17.79 17.23 6.64
N GLY A 62 17.60 18.43 6.07
CA GLY A 62 16.36 19.20 6.25
C GLY A 62 15.15 18.49 5.65
N GLU A 63 15.25 18.01 4.41
CA GLU A 63 14.19 17.23 3.77
C GLU A 63 13.85 15.96 4.54
N LYS A 64 14.85 15.26 5.09
CA LYS A 64 14.62 14.10 5.98
C LYS A 64 13.74 14.48 7.18
N GLU A 65 14.05 15.59 7.85
CA GLU A 65 13.30 16.05 9.02
C GLU A 65 11.87 16.44 8.64
N ASP A 66 11.68 17.13 7.51
CA ASP A 66 10.37 17.55 7.02
C ASP A 66 9.52 16.32 6.63
N ILE A 67 10.08 15.36 5.90
CA ILE A 67 9.39 14.12 5.56
C ILE A 67 8.96 13.36 6.83
N PHE A 68 9.87 13.25 7.80
CA PHE A 68 9.56 12.52 9.03
C PHE A 68 8.52 13.23 9.88
N ARG A 69 8.52 14.56 9.91
CA ARG A 69 7.52 15.40 10.61
C ARG A 69 6.13 15.28 10.00
N ASN A 70 6.05 15.00 8.70
CA ASN A 70 4.79 14.76 7.99
C ASN A 70 4.15 13.41 8.33
N ILE A 71 4.78 12.57 9.17
CA ILE A 71 4.21 11.29 9.60
C ILE A 71 3.75 11.38 11.05
N LYS A 72 2.45 11.23 11.28
CA LYS A 72 1.86 11.07 12.62
C LYS A 72 1.59 9.59 12.87
N PHE A 73 2.12 9.07 13.97
CA PHE A 73 1.88 7.69 14.42
C PHE A 73 0.67 7.67 15.34
N VAL A 74 -0.33 6.84 15.05
CA VAL A 74 -1.62 6.82 15.75
C VAL A 74 -2.02 5.40 16.13
N THR A 75 -2.69 5.25 17.28
CA THR A 75 -3.17 3.96 17.81
C THR A 75 -4.69 3.90 17.96
N ASP A 76 -5.36 5.03 17.89
CA ASP A 76 -6.82 5.12 17.94
C ASP A 76 -7.37 5.33 16.53
N THR A 77 -8.32 4.50 16.13
CA THR A 77 -9.02 4.63 14.85
C THR A 77 -9.77 5.96 14.72
N ASN A 78 -10.24 6.54 15.83
CA ASN A 78 -10.90 7.83 15.85
C ASN A 78 -9.98 8.99 15.42
N ASP A 79 -8.67 8.83 15.52
CA ASP A 79 -7.68 9.78 15.02
C ASP A 79 -7.41 9.63 13.51
N CYS A 80 -7.93 8.56 12.88
CA CYS A 80 -7.71 8.28 11.47
C CYS A 80 -8.72 9.05 10.59
N LEU A 81 -8.44 10.33 10.38
CA LEU A 81 -9.20 11.18 9.47
C LEU A 81 -8.35 11.48 8.23
N ALA A 82 -8.78 11.03 7.05
CA ALA A 82 -7.97 11.11 5.83
C ALA A 82 -8.83 11.13 4.55
N ASP A 83 -8.22 11.54 3.44
CA ASP A 83 -8.83 11.49 2.11
C ASP A 83 -8.71 10.09 1.48
N VAL A 84 -7.59 9.41 1.75
CA VAL A 84 -7.30 8.06 1.25
C VAL A 84 -6.75 7.19 2.37
N PHE A 85 -7.30 5.99 2.50
CA PHE A 85 -6.81 4.94 3.35
C PHE A 85 -6.06 3.91 2.52
N ILE A 86 -4.83 3.55 2.92
CA ILE A 86 -4.05 2.47 2.28
C ILE A 86 -3.85 1.37 3.31
N GLU A 87 -4.57 0.28 3.16
CA GLU A 87 -4.56 -0.82 4.10
C GLU A 87 -3.46 -1.84 3.77
N ALA A 88 -2.65 -2.21 4.77
CA ALA A 88 -1.56 -3.17 4.70
C ALA A 88 -1.51 -4.07 5.96
N ILE A 89 -2.69 -4.52 6.44
CA ILE A 89 -2.83 -5.42 7.58
C ILE A 89 -2.77 -6.90 7.16
N VAL A 90 -3.21 -7.81 8.03
CA VAL A 90 -3.25 -9.26 7.74
C VAL A 90 -4.10 -9.58 6.51
N GLU A 91 -3.67 -10.58 5.75
CA GLU A 91 -4.28 -10.96 4.46
C GLU A 91 -5.55 -11.82 4.70
N LYS A 92 -6.61 -11.17 5.19
CA LYS A 92 -7.94 -11.73 5.45
C LYS A 92 -9.02 -10.74 5.03
N VAL A 93 -9.95 -11.18 4.18
CA VAL A 93 -11.05 -10.33 3.65
C VAL A 93 -11.84 -9.68 4.78
N GLU A 94 -12.22 -10.46 5.79
CA GLU A 94 -13.04 -10.00 6.92
C GLU A 94 -12.34 -8.90 7.72
N ALA A 95 -11.03 -9.02 7.94
CA ALA A 95 -10.27 -8.02 8.68
C ALA A 95 -10.15 -6.70 7.90
N LYS A 96 -9.92 -6.80 6.58
CA LYS A 96 -9.81 -5.63 5.70
C LYS A 96 -11.14 -4.92 5.53
N SER A 97 -12.24 -5.66 5.35
CA SER A 97 -13.59 -5.11 5.23
C SER A 97 -14.06 -4.47 6.54
N ALA A 98 -13.78 -5.11 7.68
CA ALA A 98 -14.16 -4.59 8.99
C ALA A 98 -13.50 -3.23 9.28
N ILE A 99 -12.19 -3.09 9.02
CA ILE A 99 -11.51 -1.80 9.25
C ILE A 99 -12.00 -0.73 8.28
N PHE A 100 -12.27 -1.06 7.01
CA PHE A 100 -12.83 -0.10 6.06
C PHE A 100 -14.22 0.40 6.48
N ASN A 101 -15.10 -0.50 6.97
CA ASN A 101 -16.41 -0.12 7.48
C ASN A 101 -16.31 0.78 8.71
N GLN A 102 -15.42 0.44 9.67
CA GLN A 102 -15.18 1.28 10.84
C GLN A 102 -14.70 2.69 10.46
N LEU A 103 -13.78 2.79 9.49
CA LEU A 103 -13.27 4.06 9.01
C LEU A 103 -14.31 4.85 8.21
N ALA A 104 -15.21 4.17 7.49
CA ALA A 104 -16.30 4.82 6.75
C ALA A 104 -17.30 5.53 7.68
N GLU A 105 -17.50 5.03 8.90
CA GLU A 105 -18.41 5.64 9.88
C GLU A 105 -17.90 6.97 10.44
N ILE A 106 -16.58 7.17 10.51
CA ILE A 106 -15.94 8.35 11.12
C ILE A 106 -15.39 9.35 10.11
N ASN A 107 -15.39 9.01 8.82
CA ASN A 107 -14.88 9.85 7.77
C ASN A 107 -15.99 10.38 6.85
N HIS A 108 -15.65 11.34 5.99
CA HIS A 108 -16.58 11.87 5.00
C HIS A 108 -16.90 10.87 3.88
N SER A 109 -18.02 11.04 3.20
CA SER A 109 -18.52 10.09 2.18
C SER A 109 -17.65 9.97 0.92
N GLU A 110 -16.68 10.88 0.73
CA GLU A 110 -15.84 10.91 -0.47
C GLU A 110 -14.50 10.16 -0.32
N VAL A 111 -14.23 9.58 0.87
CA VAL A 111 -12.96 8.89 1.15
C VAL A 111 -12.77 7.66 0.24
N ILE A 112 -11.51 7.38 -0.12
CA ILE A 112 -11.14 6.22 -0.92
C ILE A 112 -10.45 5.18 -0.03
N PHE A 113 -10.83 3.93 -0.18
CA PHE A 113 -10.23 2.78 0.50
C PHE A 113 -9.39 1.98 -0.48
N ALA A 114 -8.07 2.02 -0.29
CA ALA A 114 -7.12 1.27 -1.10
C ALA A 114 -6.57 0.08 -0.30
N THR A 115 -6.62 -1.13 -0.84
CA THR A 115 -6.01 -2.31 -0.22
C THR A 115 -4.70 -2.66 -0.89
N ASN A 116 -3.66 -2.93 -0.08
CA ASN A 116 -2.35 -3.40 -0.57
C ASN A 116 -2.29 -4.94 -0.68
N THR A 117 -3.43 -5.61 -0.80
CA THR A 117 -3.44 -7.07 -0.99
C THR A 117 -2.62 -7.48 -2.21
N SER A 118 -1.95 -8.63 -2.12
CA SER A 118 -1.21 -9.25 -3.23
C SER A 118 -1.93 -10.45 -3.85
N SER A 119 -2.96 -10.97 -3.16
CA SER A 119 -3.57 -12.26 -3.50
C SER A 119 -5.08 -12.34 -3.32
N LEU A 120 -5.66 -11.53 -2.42
CA LEU A 120 -7.10 -11.49 -2.22
C LEU A 120 -7.79 -10.76 -3.37
N SER A 121 -9.01 -11.19 -3.70
CA SER A 121 -9.87 -10.47 -4.63
C SER A 121 -10.31 -9.13 -4.02
N VAL A 122 -10.07 -8.05 -4.75
CA VAL A 122 -10.57 -6.71 -4.39
C VAL A 122 -12.09 -6.70 -4.39
N SER A 123 -12.71 -7.46 -5.30
CA SER A 123 -14.17 -7.60 -5.39
C SER A 123 -14.77 -8.31 -4.19
N ASP A 124 -14.07 -9.29 -3.60
CA ASP A 124 -14.54 -9.97 -2.38
C ASP A 124 -14.47 -9.04 -1.16
N ILE A 125 -13.45 -8.18 -1.09
CA ILE A 125 -13.38 -7.14 -0.06
C ILE A 125 -14.51 -6.13 -0.25
N GLN A 126 -14.75 -5.68 -1.49
CA GLN A 126 -15.83 -4.76 -1.86
C GLN A 126 -17.21 -5.27 -1.44
N ALA A 127 -17.46 -6.57 -1.58
CA ALA A 127 -18.74 -7.18 -1.26
C ALA A 127 -19.13 -7.04 0.23
N GLN A 128 -18.19 -6.71 1.10
CA GLN A 128 -18.39 -6.58 2.55
C GLN A 128 -18.20 -5.15 3.07
N VAL A 129 -18.01 -4.16 2.19
CA VAL A 129 -17.78 -2.75 2.56
C VAL A 129 -19.01 -1.91 2.23
N ILE A 130 -19.32 -0.92 3.09
CA ILE A 130 -20.50 -0.05 2.96
C ILE A 130 -20.46 0.77 1.66
N HIS A 131 -19.26 1.20 1.23
CA HIS A 131 -19.05 2.00 0.02
C HIS A 131 -18.15 1.24 -0.98
N PRO A 132 -18.65 0.15 -1.60
CA PRO A 132 -17.84 -0.71 -2.46
C PRO A 132 -17.30 0.00 -3.70
N GLU A 133 -17.99 1.02 -4.19
CA GLU A 133 -17.58 1.83 -5.35
C GLU A 133 -16.32 2.66 -5.11
N ARG A 134 -15.92 2.83 -3.84
CA ARG A 134 -14.74 3.57 -3.39
C ARG A 134 -13.56 2.69 -3.00
N VAL A 135 -13.72 1.37 -3.08
CA VAL A 135 -12.65 0.41 -2.82
C VAL A 135 -11.86 0.11 -4.09
N VAL A 136 -10.54 0.10 -3.98
CA VAL A 136 -9.61 -0.17 -5.07
C VAL A 136 -8.39 -0.93 -4.55
N GLY A 137 -7.76 -1.76 -5.36
CA GLY A 137 -6.45 -2.31 -5.04
C GLY A 137 -5.35 -1.29 -5.35
N MET A 138 -4.39 -1.16 -4.44
CA MET A 138 -3.18 -0.34 -4.63
C MET A 138 -1.97 -1.18 -4.18
N HIS A 139 -1.58 -2.12 -5.04
CA HIS A 139 -0.59 -3.14 -4.73
C HIS A 139 0.83 -2.61 -4.96
N PHE A 140 1.51 -2.33 -3.86
CA PHE A 140 2.93 -1.97 -3.83
C PHE A 140 3.81 -3.22 -3.78
N PHE A 141 5.02 -3.11 -4.29
CA PHE A 141 6.04 -4.16 -4.23
C PHE A 141 7.08 -3.85 -3.16
N ASN A 142 7.54 -4.89 -2.48
CA ASN A 142 8.55 -4.77 -1.41
C ASN A 142 9.97 -4.63 -1.99
N PRO A 143 10.77 -3.67 -1.52
CA PRO A 143 10.48 -2.59 -0.57
C PRO A 143 9.73 -1.41 -1.22
N ALA A 144 8.63 -0.96 -0.61
CA ALA A 144 7.78 0.09 -1.19
C ALA A 144 8.54 1.40 -1.53
N PRO A 145 9.52 1.89 -0.73
CA PRO A 145 10.29 3.08 -1.09
C PRO A 145 11.17 2.92 -2.35
N VAL A 146 11.56 1.69 -2.68
CA VAL A 146 12.50 1.39 -3.78
C VAL A 146 11.78 1.03 -5.06
N MET A 147 10.80 0.14 -4.96
CA MET A 147 10.07 -0.40 -6.11
C MET A 147 9.17 0.67 -6.72
N LYS A 148 9.32 0.88 -8.03
CA LYS A 148 8.60 1.93 -8.75
C LYS A 148 7.17 1.53 -9.12
N LEU A 149 6.96 0.26 -9.44
CA LEU A 149 5.68 -0.24 -9.90
C LEU A 149 4.63 -0.26 -8.80
N VAL A 150 3.40 0.14 -9.15
CA VAL A 150 2.19 -0.07 -8.35
C VAL A 150 1.09 -0.58 -9.28
N GLU A 151 0.47 -1.70 -8.94
CA GLU A 151 -0.72 -2.16 -9.64
C GLU A 151 -1.96 -1.53 -9.01
N VAL A 152 -2.70 -0.80 -9.81
CA VAL A 152 -4.00 -0.24 -9.43
C VAL A 152 -5.07 -1.20 -9.92
N VAL A 153 -5.72 -1.90 -8.99
CA VAL A 153 -6.61 -3.02 -9.30
C VAL A 153 -8.07 -2.58 -9.17
N LYS A 154 -8.79 -2.60 -10.27
CA LYS A 154 -10.24 -2.36 -10.26
C LYS A 154 -10.98 -3.63 -9.88
N GLY A 155 -11.63 -3.60 -8.72
CA GLY A 155 -12.69 -4.56 -8.41
C GLY A 155 -13.95 -4.28 -9.22
N ASN A 156 -14.93 -5.18 -9.14
CA ASN A 156 -16.15 -5.13 -9.97
C ASN A 156 -16.97 -3.85 -9.78
N GLN A 157 -16.88 -3.21 -8.61
CA GLN A 157 -17.65 -2.01 -8.27
C GLN A 157 -16.79 -0.74 -8.21
N THR A 158 -15.45 -0.83 -8.37
CA THR A 158 -14.57 0.35 -8.38
C THR A 158 -14.94 1.30 -9.51
N THR A 159 -15.27 2.54 -9.19
CA THR A 159 -15.59 3.55 -10.22
C THR A 159 -14.33 3.97 -10.99
N ASP A 160 -14.51 4.40 -12.23
CA ASP A 160 -13.40 4.94 -13.05
C ASP A 160 -12.78 6.17 -12.40
N ALA A 161 -13.57 6.99 -11.73
CA ALA A 161 -13.10 8.19 -11.02
C ALA A 161 -12.16 7.81 -9.87
N VAL A 162 -12.49 6.81 -9.06
CA VAL A 162 -11.65 6.31 -7.96
C VAL A 162 -10.35 5.74 -8.52
N ALA A 163 -10.42 4.90 -9.55
CA ALA A 163 -9.24 4.34 -10.18
C ALA A 163 -8.31 5.43 -10.76
N ALA A 164 -8.88 6.42 -11.45
CA ALA A 164 -8.12 7.55 -12.01
C ALA A 164 -7.46 8.39 -10.92
N THR A 165 -8.15 8.64 -9.80
CA THR A 165 -7.62 9.37 -8.65
C THR A 165 -6.42 8.63 -8.04
N ILE A 166 -6.51 7.31 -7.84
CA ILE A 166 -5.39 6.52 -7.30
C ILE A 166 -4.24 6.39 -8.30
N MET A 167 -4.51 6.31 -9.62
CA MET A 167 -3.48 6.38 -10.66
C MET A 167 -2.70 7.70 -10.58
N GLN A 168 -3.40 8.82 -10.35
CA GLN A 168 -2.78 10.14 -10.19
C GLN A 168 -1.97 10.22 -8.89
N LEU A 169 -2.51 9.72 -7.78
CA LEU A 169 -1.81 9.65 -6.48
C LEU A 169 -0.51 8.84 -6.59
N CYS A 170 -0.52 7.69 -7.27
CA CYS A 170 0.70 6.91 -7.52
C CYS A 170 1.78 7.74 -8.24
N LYS A 171 1.40 8.53 -9.25
CA LYS A 171 2.34 9.40 -9.97
C LYS A 171 2.90 10.49 -9.06
N GLN A 172 2.07 11.11 -8.23
CA GLN A 172 2.49 12.08 -7.20
C GLN A 172 3.49 11.44 -6.22
N MET A 173 3.28 10.18 -5.85
CA MET A 173 4.21 9.38 -5.05
C MET A 173 5.47 8.93 -5.82
N ASN A 174 5.72 9.45 -7.01
CA ASN A 174 6.84 9.07 -7.88
C ASN A 174 6.86 7.56 -8.21
N LYS A 175 5.68 6.96 -8.36
CA LYS A 175 5.48 5.57 -8.78
C LYS A 175 5.01 5.50 -10.24
N VAL A 176 5.16 4.31 -10.82
CA VAL A 176 4.68 3.97 -12.15
C VAL A 176 3.42 3.09 -11.97
N PRO A 177 2.22 3.67 -12.03
CA PRO A 177 1.00 2.90 -11.86
C PRO A 177 0.62 2.16 -13.14
N VAL A 178 0.14 0.94 -12.98
CA VAL A 178 -0.46 0.13 -14.04
C VAL A 178 -1.87 -0.26 -13.62
N LEU A 179 -2.86 0.09 -14.44
CA LEU A 179 -4.24 -0.26 -14.20
C LEU A 179 -4.50 -1.71 -14.64
N CYS A 180 -5.11 -2.50 -13.78
CA CYS A 180 -5.54 -3.86 -14.11
C CYS A 180 -6.91 -4.20 -13.51
N LYS A 181 -7.51 -5.26 -14.01
CA LYS A 181 -8.73 -5.84 -13.45
C LYS A 181 -8.38 -6.77 -12.29
N ASP A 182 -9.33 -6.92 -11.37
CA ASP A 182 -9.27 -7.90 -10.31
C ASP A 182 -9.27 -9.33 -10.90
N ALA A 183 -8.13 -9.99 -10.81
CA ALA A 183 -7.92 -11.34 -11.30
C ALA A 183 -6.80 -12.03 -10.48
N PRO A 184 -6.78 -13.35 -10.34
CA PRO A 184 -5.78 -14.06 -9.56
C PRO A 184 -4.35 -13.69 -9.92
N GLY A 185 -3.60 -13.12 -8.93
CA GLY A 185 -2.21 -12.68 -9.08
C GLY A 185 -2.01 -11.41 -9.90
N PHE A 186 -3.09 -10.69 -10.19
CA PHE A 186 -3.08 -9.44 -10.98
C PHE A 186 -2.25 -9.57 -12.27
N ILE A 187 -1.26 -8.71 -12.51
CA ILE A 187 -0.36 -8.83 -13.67
C ILE A 187 0.95 -9.50 -13.25
N VAL A 188 1.68 -8.92 -12.28
CA VAL A 188 3.05 -9.32 -11.97
C VAL A 188 3.11 -10.74 -11.39
N ASN A 189 2.34 -11.02 -10.35
CA ASN A 189 2.36 -12.34 -9.72
C ASN A 189 1.86 -13.42 -10.67
N ARG A 190 0.92 -13.09 -11.55
CA ARG A 190 0.42 -14.03 -12.58
C ARG A 190 1.49 -14.38 -13.61
N VAL A 191 2.24 -13.40 -14.08
CA VAL A 191 3.35 -13.61 -15.05
C VAL A 191 4.54 -14.27 -14.36
N ALA A 192 4.96 -13.75 -13.20
CA ALA A 192 6.14 -14.27 -12.48
C ALA A 192 6.00 -15.73 -12.06
N ARG A 193 4.77 -16.20 -11.78
CA ARG A 193 4.53 -17.61 -11.41
C ARG A 193 5.00 -18.59 -12.49
N HIS A 194 4.93 -18.22 -13.75
CA HIS A 194 5.38 -19.09 -14.85
C HIS A 194 6.90 -19.31 -14.84
N TYR A 195 7.69 -18.34 -14.38
CA TYR A 195 9.14 -18.52 -14.19
C TYR A 195 9.46 -19.58 -13.15
N TYR A 196 8.75 -19.55 -12.01
CA TYR A 196 8.95 -20.57 -10.96
C TYR A 196 8.51 -21.95 -11.40
N LEU A 197 7.37 -22.05 -12.12
CA LEU A 197 6.90 -23.33 -12.65
C LEU A 197 7.87 -23.92 -13.67
N GLU A 198 8.43 -23.10 -14.53
CA GLU A 198 9.42 -23.55 -15.52
C GLU A 198 10.73 -23.95 -14.85
N ALA A 199 11.21 -23.20 -13.86
CA ALA A 199 12.37 -23.57 -13.06
C ALA A 199 12.18 -24.94 -12.37
N MET A 200 11.00 -25.19 -11.78
CA MET A 200 10.67 -26.49 -11.19
C MET A 200 10.71 -27.62 -12.20
N LYS A 201 10.20 -27.40 -13.44
CA LYS A 201 10.27 -28.40 -14.51
C LYS A 201 11.70 -28.73 -14.94
N LEU A 202 12.59 -27.72 -14.97
CA LEU A 202 14.00 -27.97 -15.29
C LEU A 202 14.65 -28.91 -14.26
N VAL A 203 14.32 -28.73 -12.97
CA VAL A 203 14.80 -29.62 -11.90
C VAL A 203 14.18 -31.02 -12.06
N GLU A 204 12.87 -31.11 -12.27
CA GLU A 204 12.16 -32.40 -12.46
C GLU A 204 12.70 -33.19 -13.66
N GLN A 205 13.06 -32.50 -14.74
CA GLN A 205 13.65 -33.11 -15.95
C GLN A 205 15.15 -33.41 -15.82
N GLY A 206 15.77 -33.09 -14.70
CA GLY A 206 17.20 -33.30 -14.47
C GLY A 206 18.13 -32.42 -15.32
N VAL A 207 17.60 -31.30 -15.86
CA VAL A 207 18.39 -30.32 -16.63
C VAL A 207 19.26 -29.49 -15.72
N ALA A 208 18.78 -29.23 -14.49
CA ALA A 208 19.47 -28.45 -13.48
C ALA A 208 19.21 -29.03 -12.08
N THR A 209 20.04 -28.68 -11.09
CA THR A 209 19.80 -28.96 -9.67
C THR A 209 19.22 -27.73 -8.98
N ILE A 210 18.77 -27.88 -7.71
CA ILE A 210 18.26 -26.74 -6.92
C ILE A 210 19.38 -25.73 -6.62
N GLU A 211 20.65 -26.19 -6.55
CA GLU A 211 21.82 -25.38 -6.27
C GLU A 211 22.34 -24.62 -7.50
N THR A 212 21.87 -24.98 -8.70
CA THR A 212 22.30 -24.33 -9.95
C THR A 212 21.47 -23.10 -10.26
#